data_94779f90f95d3482e0c82eedee06ace3
#
_entry.id   94779f90f95d3482e0c82eedee06ace3
#
_cell.length_a   1.000
_cell.length_b   1.000
_cell.length_c   1.000
_cell.angle_alpha   90.00
_cell.angle_beta   90.00
_cell.angle_gamma   90.00
#
_symmetry.space_group_name_H-M   'P 1'
#
loop_
_entity.id
_entity.type
_entity.pdbx_description
1 polymer ?
#
loop_
_entity_poly.entity_id
_entity_poly.type
_entity_poly.pdbx_seq_one_letter_code
_entity_poly.pdbx_strand_id
1 'polypeptide(L)'
;MSLILRVAARGDGVADDGRHANLAAPGDTLTDTGEVVAGPHHQVPPCRHFPECGGCQLQHLDDESYAGFVADRVAAALDAQGLSAPIRPTLLSPPRTRRRATLHYERGLLGFTEEGSHRIVDMRECHILLPALFGLVAPLRALFQKLGIKRRADVHLALADQGADVLVTAAAPDGLAAAEAITAFAERNGVARLSFDEGYGAEARWEPQPVTITLGGIPVAFPPGGFLQATAEGEAALVAAVREAVGDAGTVADLFAGLGTFALALGSRVYAAEGARDAVFSLKTAANMRGLPVFTEHRDLFRRPLTTVELDRFDAIVLDPPRAGAREQVAALASTRASRLAYVSCNPSSFARDAKVLCEGGWRIDWIQPVGQFRWSTHVELAARFVRPAQAG
;
A
#
# COMPACT_ATOMS: atom_id res chain seq x y z
N MET A 1 19.43 -33.64 7.77
CA MET A 1 19.12 -32.66 6.70
C MET A 1 17.61 -32.55 6.56
N SER A 2 17.06 -31.34 6.53
CA SER A 2 15.60 -31.08 6.54
C SER A 2 15.22 -30.19 5.37
N LEU A 3 14.09 -30.46 4.72
CA LEU A 3 13.61 -29.72 3.57
C LEU A 3 12.84 -28.47 4.00
N ILE A 4 13.15 -27.31 3.44
CA ILE A 4 12.36 -26.09 3.66
C ILE A 4 11.04 -26.21 2.88
N LEU A 5 9.91 -26.17 3.59
CA LEU A 5 8.59 -26.37 3.01
C LEU A 5 7.88 -25.06 2.67
N ARG A 6 8.10 -24.00 3.45
CA ARG A 6 7.40 -22.72 3.30
C ARG A 6 8.20 -21.58 3.92
N VAL A 7 7.74 -20.36 3.73
CA VAL A 7 8.30 -19.17 4.38
C VAL A 7 7.36 -18.65 5.47
N ALA A 8 7.91 -18.38 6.65
CA ALA A 8 7.19 -17.80 7.76
C ALA A 8 6.83 -16.33 7.54
N ALA A 9 5.94 -15.80 8.37
CA ALA A 9 5.44 -14.43 8.27
C ALA A 9 6.52 -13.33 8.28
N ARG A 10 7.67 -13.61 8.90
CA ARG A 10 8.81 -12.67 8.98
C ARG A 10 9.86 -12.88 7.90
N GLY A 11 9.70 -13.88 7.04
CA GLY A 11 10.61 -14.15 5.93
C GLY A 11 11.55 -15.33 6.14
N ASP A 12 11.57 -15.96 7.33
CA ASP A 12 12.39 -17.17 7.56
C ASP A 12 11.77 -18.38 6.87
N GLY A 13 12.61 -19.23 6.25
CA GLY A 13 12.20 -20.55 5.80
C GLY A 13 11.86 -21.46 6.96
N VAL A 14 10.85 -22.32 6.81
CA VAL A 14 10.42 -23.31 7.82
C VAL A 14 10.65 -24.70 7.25
N ALA A 15 11.50 -25.46 7.93
CA ALA A 15 11.82 -26.83 7.57
C ALA A 15 10.71 -27.82 7.98
N ASP A 16 10.73 -29.03 7.41
CA ASP A 16 9.82 -30.13 7.71
C ASP A 16 9.91 -30.62 9.18
N ASP A 17 11.05 -30.42 9.83
CA ASP A 17 11.25 -30.69 11.26
C ASP A 17 10.88 -29.50 12.19
N GLY A 18 10.34 -28.40 11.63
CA GLY A 18 9.92 -27.20 12.36
C GLY A 18 11.02 -26.20 12.67
N ARG A 19 12.28 -26.46 12.30
CA ARG A 19 13.36 -25.46 12.42
C ARG A 19 13.15 -24.28 11.47
N HIS A 20 13.60 -23.10 11.90
CA HIS A 20 13.62 -21.90 11.09
C HIS A 20 15.01 -21.62 10.56
N ALA A 21 15.11 -21.18 9.31
CA ALA A 21 16.36 -20.80 8.67
C ALA A 21 16.21 -19.43 7.98
N ASN A 22 17.11 -18.50 8.31
CA ASN A 22 17.13 -17.19 7.68
C ASN A 22 17.51 -17.31 6.19
N LEU A 23 16.88 -16.51 5.35
CA LEU A 23 17.13 -16.46 3.89
C LEU A 23 16.96 -17.82 3.19
N ALA A 24 16.14 -18.71 3.70
CA ALA A 24 15.87 -20.00 3.08
C ALA A 24 14.56 -19.98 2.29
N ALA A 25 14.64 -20.50 1.06
CA ALA A 25 13.52 -20.62 0.11
C ALA A 25 12.86 -22.02 0.20
N PRO A 26 11.59 -22.19 -0.17
CA PRO A 26 10.99 -23.50 -0.34
C PRO A 26 11.81 -24.37 -1.30
N GLY A 27 12.06 -25.63 -0.91
CA GLY A 27 12.92 -26.54 -1.66
C GLY A 27 14.41 -26.47 -1.33
N ASP A 28 14.84 -25.52 -0.47
CA ASP A 28 16.18 -25.51 0.09
C ASP A 28 16.35 -26.66 1.12
N THR A 29 17.57 -27.08 1.33
CA THR A 29 17.90 -28.06 2.35
C THR A 29 18.63 -27.41 3.52
N LEU A 30 18.12 -27.58 4.72
CA LEU A 30 18.78 -27.17 5.97
C LEU A 30 19.63 -28.32 6.50
N THR A 31 20.93 -28.10 6.62
CA THR A 31 21.85 -29.09 7.17
C THR A 31 21.68 -29.21 8.67
N ASP A 32 22.29 -30.25 9.27
CA ASP A 32 22.31 -30.44 10.71
C ASP A 32 23.18 -29.38 11.43
N THR A 33 24.12 -28.76 10.69
CA THR A 33 24.94 -27.63 11.14
C THR A 33 24.26 -26.26 11.01
N GLY A 34 23.05 -26.21 10.43
CA GLY A 34 22.28 -24.98 10.25
C GLY A 34 22.58 -24.22 8.95
N GLU A 35 23.35 -24.78 8.04
CA GLU A 35 23.64 -24.18 6.74
C GLU A 35 22.47 -24.43 5.77
N VAL A 36 22.16 -23.44 4.94
CA VAL A 36 21.14 -23.53 3.88
C VAL A 36 21.82 -23.89 2.56
N VAL A 37 21.45 -25.02 2.01
CA VAL A 37 21.84 -25.44 0.66
C VAL A 37 20.73 -25.06 -0.30
N ALA A 38 21.06 -24.19 -1.25
CA ALA A 38 20.09 -23.64 -2.21
C ALA A 38 19.42 -24.72 -3.06
N GLY A 39 18.10 -24.66 -3.11
CA GLY A 39 17.23 -25.49 -3.93
C GLY A 39 16.78 -24.79 -5.23
N PRO A 40 15.79 -25.36 -5.95
CA PRO A 40 15.39 -24.87 -7.26
C PRO A 40 14.72 -23.49 -7.24
N HIS A 41 14.13 -23.08 -6.13
CA HIS A 41 13.41 -21.81 -5.97
C HIS A 41 14.23 -20.71 -5.30
N HIS A 42 15.48 -20.99 -4.98
CA HIS A 42 16.40 -20.03 -4.39
C HIS A 42 17.11 -19.25 -5.50
N GLN A 43 16.81 -17.96 -5.62
CA GLN A 43 17.49 -17.09 -6.57
C GLN A 43 18.59 -16.25 -5.91
N VAL A 44 19.57 -15.84 -6.72
CA VAL A 44 20.57 -14.84 -6.28
C VAL A 44 19.88 -13.48 -6.17
N PRO A 45 19.92 -12.83 -4.98
CA PRO A 45 19.31 -11.51 -4.80
C PRO A 45 19.90 -10.48 -5.76
N PRO A 46 19.06 -9.72 -6.50
CA PRO A 46 19.57 -8.77 -7.49
C PRO A 46 20.19 -7.51 -6.89
N CYS A 47 19.90 -7.19 -5.62
CA CYS A 47 20.31 -5.95 -4.96
C CYS A 47 21.50 -6.18 -4.01
N ARG A 48 22.56 -5.37 -4.18
CA ARG A 48 23.73 -5.42 -3.28
C ARG A 48 23.44 -5.06 -1.83
N HIS A 49 22.34 -4.33 -1.57
CA HIS A 49 21.95 -3.94 -0.21
C HIS A 49 21.14 -5.01 0.50
N PHE A 50 20.77 -6.09 -0.18
CA PHE A 50 20.14 -7.24 0.45
C PHE A 50 21.20 -8.09 1.18
N PRO A 51 20.93 -8.61 2.40
CA PRO A 51 19.68 -8.53 3.17
C PRO A 51 19.59 -7.35 4.14
N GLU A 52 20.57 -6.46 4.21
CA GLU A 52 20.63 -5.38 5.21
C GLU A 52 19.50 -4.36 5.06
N CYS A 53 19.12 -4.03 3.82
CA CYS A 53 18.10 -3.03 3.54
C CYS A 53 16.70 -3.52 3.90
N GLY A 54 16.03 -2.86 4.86
CA GLY A 54 14.67 -3.20 5.31
C GLY A 54 13.57 -2.94 4.25
N GLY A 55 13.92 -2.47 3.06
CA GLY A 55 12.97 -2.33 1.95
C GLY A 55 12.56 -3.65 1.31
N CYS A 56 13.35 -4.73 1.48
CA CYS A 56 13.13 -6.05 0.91
C CYS A 56 13.63 -7.14 1.85
N GLN A 57 12.82 -8.16 2.12
CA GLN A 57 13.16 -9.31 2.97
C GLN A 57 13.28 -10.61 2.16
N LEU A 58 12.72 -10.67 0.95
CA LEU A 58 12.45 -11.91 0.23
C LEU A 58 13.07 -11.95 -1.19
N GLN A 59 14.19 -11.24 -1.42
CA GLN A 59 14.84 -11.24 -2.75
C GLN A 59 15.51 -12.57 -3.11
N HIS A 60 15.68 -13.47 -2.16
CA HIS A 60 16.18 -14.82 -2.38
C HIS A 60 15.11 -15.78 -2.92
N LEU A 61 13.82 -15.39 -2.92
CA LEU A 61 12.73 -16.17 -3.50
C LEU A 61 12.56 -15.83 -4.99
N ASP A 62 12.38 -16.84 -5.82
CA ASP A 62 11.88 -16.65 -7.18
C ASP A 62 10.42 -16.19 -7.20
N ASP A 63 9.88 -15.86 -8.37
CA ASP A 63 8.52 -15.31 -8.49
C ASP A 63 7.45 -16.32 -8.06
N GLU A 64 7.67 -17.63 -8.32
CA GLU A 64 6.73 -18.67 -7.92
C GLU A 64 6.63 -18.79 -6.41
N SER A 65 7.78 -18.93 -5.73
CA SER A 65 7.83 -19.00 -4.27
C SER A 65 7.35 -17.72 -3.59
N TYR A 66 7.66 -16.56 -4.18
CA TYR A 66 7.16 -15.29 -3.64
C TYR A 66 5.63 -15.15 -3.80
N ALA A 67 5.06 -15.59 -4.94
CA ALA A 67 3.61 -15.63 -5.12
C ALA A 67 2.95 -16.61 -4.13
N GLY A 68 3.56 -17.77 -3.93
CA GLY A 68 3.15 -18.75 -2.90
C GLY A 68 3.16 -18.14 -1.49
N PHE A 69 4.26 -17.48 -1.12
CA PHE A 69 4.35 -16.79 0.17
C PHE A 69 3.21 -15.80 0.39
N VAL A 70 2.89 -14.97 -0.61
CA VAL A 70 1.80 -13.97 -0.50
C VAL A 70 0.45 -14.66 -0.28
N ALA A 71 0.15 -15.76 -1.01
CA ALA A 71 -1.07 -16.55 -0.84
C ALA A 71 -1.12 -17.24 0.53
N ASP A 72 -0.02 -17.86 0.96
CA ASP A 72 0.10 -18.55 2.24
C ASP A 72 -0.11 -17.61 3.43
N ARG A 73 0.33 -16.36 3.33
CA ARG A 73 0.08 -15.34 4.36
C ARG A 73 -1.42 -15.07 4.56
N VAL A 74 -2.19 -15.11 3.47
CA VAL A 74 -3.66 -14.94 3.51
C VAL A 74 -4.31 -16.21 4.07
N ALA A 75 -3.94 -17.39 3.57
CA ALA A 75 -4.46 -18.67 4.02
C ALA A 75 -4.23 -18.88 5.53
N ALA A 76 -3.00 -18.70 5.99
CA ALA A 76 -2.65 -18.86 7.40
C ALA A 76 -3.39 -17.88 8.32
N ALA A 77 -3.66 -16.65 7.86
CA ALA A 77 -4.43 -15.70 8.63
C ALA A 77 -5.92 -16.11 8.76
N LEU A 78 -6.49 -16.68 7.71
CA LEU A 78 -7.86 -17.24 7.75
C LEU A 78 -7.93 -18.46 8.66
N ASP A 79 -7.00 -19.41 8.51
CA ASP A 79 -6.93 -20.63 9.31
C ASP A 79 -6.84 -20.31 10.82
N ALA A 80 -6.08 -19.30 11.20
CA ALA A 80 -5.98 -18.81 12.57
C ALA A 80 -7.31 -18.30 13.15
N GLN A 81 -8.27 -17.97 12.30
CA GLN A 81 -9.64 -17.58 12.69
C GLN A 81 -10.67 -18.70 12.47
N GLY A 82 -10.25 -19.89 12.03
CA GLY A 82 -11.12 -21.01 11.68
C GLY A 82 -11.92 -20.78 10.40
N LEU A 83 -11.40 -19.95 9.48
CA LEU A 83 -12.02 -19.64 8.19
C LEU A 83 -11.25 -20.30 7.05
N SER A 84 -11.97 -20.59 5.97
CA SER A 84 -11.39 -20.97 4.68
C SER A 84 -12.15 -20.28 3.54
N ALA A 85 -11.43 -19.98 2.45
CA ALA A 85 -12.03 -19.36 1.27
C ALA A 85 -11.23 -19.70 0.02
N PRO A 86 -11.83 -19.63 -1.20
CA PRO A 86 -11.10 -19.73 -2.45
C PRO A 86 -10.09 -18.56 -2.56
N ILE A 87 -8.80 -18.88 -2.66
CA ILE A 87 -7.71 -17.92 -2.88
C ILE A 87 -7.30 -18.04 -4.35
N ARG A 88 -7.34 -16.92 -5.08
CA ARG A 88 -6.95 -16.84 -6.48
C ARG A 88 -5.42 -16.78 -6.61
N PRO A 89 -4.87 -17.08 -7.80
CA PRO A 89 -3.45 -16.87 -8.06
C PRO A 89 -3.02 -15.45 -7.71
N THR A 90 -1.86 -15.32 -7.05
CA THR A 90 -1.32 -14.02 -6.64
C THR A 90 -0.93 -13.18 -7.85
N LEU A 91 -1.34 -11.92 -7.88
CA LEU A 91 -0.89 -10.94 -8.87
C LEU A 91 0.32 -10.18 -8.33
N LEU A 92 1.48 -10.35 -8.94
CA LEU A 92 2.73 -9.70 -8.54
C LEU A 92 2.99 -8.44 -9.37
N SER A 93 3.34 -7.35 -8.73
CA SER A 93 3.88 -6.18 -9.44
C SER A 93 5.32 -6.48 -9.91
N PRO A 94 5.71 -6.02 -11.12
CA PRO A 94 7.07 -6.16 -11.61
C PRO A 94 8.09 -5.43 -10.73
N PRO A 95 9.39 -5.77 -10.79
CA PRO A 95 10.43 -4.96 -10.18
C PRO A 95 10.48 -3.56 -10.80
N ARG A 96 10.98 -2.57 -10.07
CA ARG A 96 11.13 -1.18 -10.50
C ARG A 96 9.83 -0.46 -10.87
N THR A 97 8.71 -0.85 -10.23
CA THR A 97 7.39 -0.22 -10.44
C THR A 97 6.87 0.53 -9.22
N ARG A 98 7.56 0.46 -8.08
CA ARG A 98 7.12 1.14 -6.86
C ARG A 98 7.20 2.66 -7.02
N ARG A 99 6.04 3.31 -7.02
CA ARG A 99 5.85 4.73 -7.33
C ARG A 99 5.70 5.63 -6.10
N ARG A 100 5.83 5.08 -4.89
CA ARG A 100 5.94 5.83 -3.63
C ARG A 100 6.85 5.15 -2.63
N ALA A 101 7.59 5.94 -1.85
CA ALA A 101 8.43 5.45 -0.77
C ALA A 101 8.65 6.54 0.28
N THR A 102 8.93 6.11 1.51
CA THR A 102 9.54 6.97 2.52
C THR A 102 10.97 6.53 2.69
N LEU A 103 11.90 7.42 2.40
CA LEU A 103 13.32 7.27 2.67
C LEU A 103 13.67 8.09 3.92
N HIS A 104 14.81 7.79 4.51
CA HIS A 104 15.33 8.51 5.65
C HIS A 104 16.65 9.18 5.28
N TYR A 105 16.82 10.43 5.69
CA TYR A 105 18.03 11.19 5.53
C TYR A 105 18.65 11.51 6.89
N GLU A 106 19.94 11.30 7.04
CA GLU A 106 20.72 11.77 8.17
C GLU A 106 22.22 11.85 7.81
N ARG A 107 22.85 12.98 8.10
CA ARG A 107 24.31 13.16 7.98
C ARG A 107 24.88 12.77 6.61
N GLY A 108 24.15 13.04 5.54
CA GLY A 108 24.59 12.74 4.18
C GLY A 108 24.25 11.33 3.69
N LEU A 109 23.65 10.47 4.51
CA LEU A 109 23.09 9.18 4.10
C LEU A 109 21.63 9.37 3.70
N LEU A 110 21.18 8.71 2.64
CA LEU A 110 19.79 8.72 2.19
C LEU A 110 19.39 7.34 1.68
N GLY A 111 18.35 6.75 2.28
CA GLY A 111 17.85 5.44 1.90
C GLY A 111 16.81 4.89 2.87
N PHE A 112 16.51 3.60 2.76
CA PHE A 112 15.72 2.89 3.76
C PHE A 112 16.56 2.61 5.01
N THR A 113 15.90 2.30 6.14
CA THR A 113 16.59 1.77 7.32
C THR A 113 16.84 0.27 7.15
N GLU A 114 17.79 -0.25 7.90
CA GLU A 114 17.92 -1.70 8.12
C GLU A 114 16.68 -2.26 8.80
N GLU A 115 16.44 -3.52 8.60
CA GLU A 115 15.33 -4.21 9.26
C GLU A 115 15.52 -4.23 10.78
N GLY A 116 14.48 -3.83 11.52
CA GLY A 116 14.51 -3.76 12.98
C GLY A 116 15.50 -2.74 13.58
N SER A 117 16.05 -1.83 12.76
CA SER A 117 17.04 -0.85 13.17
C SER A 117 16.66 0.56 12.69
N HIS A 118 17.31 1.57 13.27
CA HIS A 118 17.23 2.96 12.80
C HIS A 118 18.41 3.36 11.92
N ARG A 119 19.36 2.47 11.66
CA ARG A 119 20.53 2.73 10.80
C ARG A 119 20.07 2.85 9.35
N ILE A 120 20.48 3.93 8.69
CA ILE A 120 20.13 4.20 7.29
C ILE A 120 21.13 3.46 6.40
N VAL A 121 20.61 2.67 5.47
CA VAL A 121 21.38 2.07 4.37
C VAL A 121 21.56 3.14 3.30
N ASP A 122 22.80 3.56 3.03
CA ASP A 122 23.10 4.54 1.98
C ASP A 122 22.81 3.95 0.60
N MET A 123 21.64 4.27 0.08
CA MET A 123 21.11 3.64 -1.13
C MET A 123 21.93 4.02 -2.38
N ARG A 124 22.52 3.02 -3.03
CA ARG A 124 23.32 3.13 -4.27
C ARG A 124 22.64 2.46 -5.45
N GLU A 125 21.68 1.58 -5.19
CA GLU A 125 20.79 0.96 -6.16
C GLU A 125 19.46 0.60 -5.52
N CYS A 126 18.43 0.39 -6.32
CA CYS A 126 17.14 -0.13 -5.86
C CYS A 126 16.42 -0.85 -6.99
N HIS A 127 16.00 -2.09 -6.73
CA HIS A 127 15.29 -2.92 -7.70
C HIS A 127 13.77 -2.90 -7.52
N ILE A 128 13.25 -2.11 -6.59
CA ILE A 128 11.80 -1.96 -6.38
C ILE A 128 11.27 -0.58 -6.78
N LEU A 129 12.02 0.51 -6.51
CA LEU A 129 11.60 1.86 -6.88
C LEU A 129 11.58 2.06 -8.39
N LEU A 130 10.59 2.83 -8.85
CA LEU A 130 10.61 3.38 -10.21
C LEU A 130 11.94 4.11 -10.47
N PRO A 131 12.56 3.92 -11.66
CA PRO A 131 13.80 4.61 -12.00
C PRO A 131 13.75 6.14 -11.82
N ALA A 132 12.59 6.75 -12.11
CA ALA A 132 12.37 8.19 -11.93
C ALA A 132 12.52 8.63 -10.46
N LEU A 133 12.00 7.83 -9.50
CA LEU A 133 12.15 8.13 -8.07
C LEU A 133 13.54 7.78 -7.55
N PHE A 134 14.09 6.63 -7.97
CA PHE A 134 15.44 6.25 -7.58
C PHE A 134 16.49 7.26 -8.07
N GLY A 135 16.31 7.79 -9.29
CA GLY A 135 17.19 8.82 -9.87
C GLY A 135 17.31 10.09 -9.02
N LEU A 136 16.33 10.35 -8.14
CA LEU A 136 16.38 11.51 -7.23
C LEU A 136 17.24 11.28 -5.98
N VAL A 137 17.62 10.05 -5.64
CA VAL A 137 18.31 9.75 -4.38
C VAL A 137 19.64 10.49 -4.27
N ALA A 138 20.50 10.41 -5.28
CA ALA A 138 21.78 11.10 -5.26
C ALA A 138 21.65 12.64 -5.35
N PRO A 139 20.80 13.22 -6.24
CA PRO A 139 20.54 14.65 -6.27
C PRO A 139 19.93 15.20 -4.95
N LEU A 140 19.00 14.49 -4.32
CA LEU A 140 18.41 14.89 -3.03
C LEU A 140 19.46 14.90 -1.92
N ARG A 141 20.32 13.87 -1.87
CA ARG A 141 21.43 13.83 -0.91
C ARG A 141 22.31 15.06 -1.04
N ALA A 142 22.71 15.41 -2.27
CA ALA A 142 23.54 16.60 -2.55
C ALA A 142 22.80 17.91 -2.19
N LEU A 143 21.49 18.01 -2.49
CA LEU A 143 20.67 19.15 -2.10
C LEU A 143 20.64 19.32 -0.59
N PHE A 144 20.33 18.27 0.17
CA PHE A 144 20.22 18.33 1.63
C PHE A 144 21.54 18.70 2.30
N GLN A 145 22.67 18.23 1.76
CA GLN A 145 24.00 18.67 2.21
C GLN A 145 24.22 20.17 1.95
N LYS A 146 23.87 20.64 0.74
CA LYS A 146 23.98 22.07 0.38
C LYS A 146 23.07 22.94 1.24
N LEU A 147 21.87 22.48 1.57
CA LEU A 147 20.91 23.18 2.44
C LEU A 147 21.25 23.08 3.93
N GLY A 148 22.30 22.33 4.28
CA GLY A 148 22.73 22.18 5.67
C GLY A 148 21.76 21.40 6.56
N ILE A 149 20.93 20.52 6.01
CA ILE A 149 20.04 19.64 6.79
C ILE A 149 20.92 18.64 7.55
N LYS A 150 20.99 18.76 8.87
CA LYS A 150 21.85 17.93 9.73
C LYS A 150 21.08 16.89 10.53
N ARG A 151 19.83 17.19 10.86
CA ARG A 151 18.96 16.29 11.63
C ARG A 151 18.36 15.23 10.73
N ARG A 152 17.95 14.13 11.35
CA ARG A 152 17.17 13.10 10.67
C ARG A 152 15.89 13.72 10.11
N ALA A 153 15.59 13.37 8.87
CA ALA A 153 14.36 13.76 8.18
C ALA A 153 13.80 12.57 7.41
N ASP A 154 12.49 12.46 7.38
CA ASP A 154 11.80 11.54 6.48
C ASP A 154 11.59 12.23 5.14
N VAL A 155 11.79 11.49 4.07
CA VAL A 155 11.68 11.97 2.69
C VAL A 155 10.64 11.12 1.98
N HIS A 156 9.43 11.65 1.89
CA HIS A 156 8.34 11.00 1.19
C HIS A 156 8.44 11.31 -0.30
N LEU A 157 8.51 10.27 -1.10
CA LEU A 157 8.56 10.35 -2.55
C LEU A 157 7.30 9.72 -3.12
N ALA A 158 6.64 10.40 -4.05
CA ALA A 158 5.55 9.85 -4.86
C ALA A 158 5.72 10.29 -6.31
N LEU A 159 5.34 9.43 -7.26
CA LEU A 159 5.26 9.82 -8.66
C LEU A 159 3.85 10.33 -8.95
N ALA A 160 3.74 11.62 -9.21
CA ALA A 160 2.54 12.30 -9.66
C ALA A 160 2.53 12.45 -11.20
N ASP A 161 1.44 12.96 -11.77
CA ASP A 161 1.29 13.12 -13.22
C ASP A 161 2.32 14.09 -13.82
N GLN A 162 2.72 15.12 -13.05
CA GLN A 162 3.67 16.17 -13.48
C GLN A 162 5.13 15.83 -13.16
N GLY A 163 5.41 14.74 -12.46
CA GLY A 163 6.75 14.34 -12.01
C GLY A 163 6.76 13.92 -10.54
N ALA A 164 7.93 13.92 -9.94
CA ALA A 164 8.06 13.51 -8.54
C ALA A 164 7.52 14.56 -7.57
N ASP A 165 6.67 14.14 -6.64
CA ASP A 165 6.29 14.88 -5.45
C ASP A 165 7.19 14.46 -4.29
N VAL A 166 7.85 15.45 -3.66
CA VAL A 166 8.81 15.25 -2.58
C VAL A 166 8.36 16.04 -1.35
N LEU A 167 8.10 15.33 -0.24
CA LEU A 167 7.82 15.95 1.05
C LEU A 167 8.91 15.57 2.04
N VAL A 168 9.55 16.58 2.66
CA VAL A 168 10.62 16.41 3.64
C VAL A 168 10.12 16.82 5.02
N THR A 169 10.18 15.92 6.00
CA THR A 169 9.80 16.24 7.40
C THR A 169 10.97 16.92 8.12
N ALA A 170 11.17 18.18 7.82
CA ALA A 170 12.21 19.03 8.40
C ALA A 170 11.82 20.50 8.29
N ALA A 171 12.54 21.35 9.04
CA ALA A 171 12.47 22.79 8.88
C ALA A 171 12.79 23.20 7.44
N ALA A 172 11.92 24.03 6.88
CA ALA A 172 12.16 24.60 5.56
C ALA A 172 13.40 25.52 5.61
N PRO A 173 14.40 25.30 4.74
CA PRO A 173 15.56 26.20 4.70
C PRO A 173 15.16 27.57 4.18
N ASP A 174 15.66 28.63 4.83
CA ASP A 174 15.36 30.02 4.51
C ASP A 174 16.47 30.71 3.71
N GLY A 175 16.09 31.83 3.09
CA GLY A 175 16.99 32.72 2.38
C GLY A 175 17.13 32.45 0.89
N LEU A 176 17.68 33.42 0.16
CA LEU A 176 17.79 33.39 -1.29
C LEU A 176 18.59 32.19 -1.81
N ALA A 177 19.75 31.91 -1.18
CA ALA A 177 20.61 30.80 -1.59
C ALA A 177 19.91 29.42 -1.47
N ALA A 178 19.04 29.25 -0.46
CA ALA A 178 18.25 28.03 -0.32
C ALA A 178 17.16 27.95 -1.40
N ALA A 179 16.44 29.04 -1.65
CA ALA A 179 15.43 29.11 -2.71
C ALA A 179 16.03 28.82 -4.09
N GLU A 180 17.17 29.43 -4.45
CA GLU A 180 17.88 29.17 -5.69
C GLU A 180 18.34 27.70 -5.80
N ALA A 181 18.83 27.11 -4.70
CA ALA A 181 19.27 25.72 -4.69
C ALA A 181 18.10 24.75 -4.90
N ILE A 182 16.94 25.02 -4.28
CA ILE A 182 15.71 24.24 -4.43
C ILE A 182 15.19 24.35 -5.85
N THR A 183 15.05 25.56 -6.39
CA THR A 183 14.60 25.80 -7.77
C THR A 183 15.49 25.08 -8.78
N ALA A 184 16.80 25.30 -8.71
CA ALA A 184 17.74 24.66 -9.62
C ALA A 184 17.77 23.13 -9.52
N PHE A 185 17.54 22.58 -8.32
CA PHE A 185 17.36 21.14 -8.13
C PHE A 185 16.07 20.64 -8.79
N ALA A 186 14.95 21.30 -8.51
CA ALA A 186 13.65 20.88 -8.96
C ALA A 186 13.52 20.91 -10.50
N GLU A 187 13.96 22.00 -11.13
CA GLU A 187 13.98 22.15 -12.59
C GLU A 187 14.87 21.07 -13.25
N ARG A 188 16.09 20.88 -12.74
CA ARG A 188 17.06 19.93 -13.32
C ARG A 188 16.61 18.49 -13.24
N ASN A 189 15.83 18.13 -12.21
CA ASN A 189 15.42 16.76 -11.95
C ASN A 189 13.93 16.48 -12.24
N GLY A 190 13.20 17.42 -12.83
CA GLY A 190 11.77 17.25 -13.19
C GLY A 190 10.90 17.01 -11.97
N VAL A 191 11.15 17.71 -10.86
CA VAL A 191 10.35 17.59 -9.64
C VAL A 191 9.08 18.42 -9.80
N ALA A 192 7.92 17.78 -9.61
CA ALA A 192 6.62 18.44 -9.68
C ALA A 192 6.38 19.34 -8.46
N ARG A 193 6.75 18.87 -7.27
CA ARG A 193 6.65 19.63 -6.02
C ARG A 193 7.75 19.22 -5.05
N LEU A 194 8.31 20.20 -4.34
CA LEU A 194 9.16 19.98 -3.16
C LEU A 194 8.59 20.77 -1.98
N SER A 195 8.17 20.06 -0.96
CA SER A 195 7.56 20.61 0.26
C SER A 195 8.37 20.23 1.50
N PHE A 196 8.25 21.05 2.54
CA PHE A 196 8.79 20.79 3.87
C PHE A 196 7.66 20.83 4.90
N ASP A 197 7.74 19.99 5.93
CA ASP A 197 6.80 19.96 7.05
C ASP A 197 7.54 19.79 8.38
N GLU A 198 7.38 20.75 9.26
CA GLU A 198 7.88 20.72 10.63
C GLU A 198 6.85 20.21 11.65
N GLY A 199 5.71 19.69 11.17
CA GLY A 199 4.59 19.25 12.00
C GLY A 199 3.44 20.25 12.08
N TYR A 200 3.50 21.36 11.33
CA TYR A 200 2.45 22.39 11.25
C TYR A 200 1.69 22.38 9.93
N GLY A 201 2.02 21.44 9.04
CA GLY A 201 1.51 21.33 7.69
C GLY A 201 2.60 21.57 6.64
N ALA A 202 2.44 20.91 5.50
CA ALA A 202 3.42 20.97 4.42
C ALA A 202 3.43 22.35 3.75
N GLU A 203 4.61 22.95 3.61
CA GLU A 203 4.83 24.19 2.87
C GLU A 203 5.61 23.89 1.58
N ALA A 204 4.99 24.18 0.43
CA ALA A 204 5.65 24.02 -0.86
C ALA A 204 6.70 25.12 -1.06
N ARG A 205 7.94 24.72 -1.32
CA ARG A 205 9.04 25.61 -1.74
C ARG A 205 9.26 25.62 -3.24
N TRP A 206 8.67 24.64 -3.91
CA TRP A 206 8.61 24.52 -5.37
C TRP A 206 7.31 23.81 -5.76
N GLU A 207 6.47 24.47 -6.55
CA GLU A 207 5.25 23.91 -7.15
C GLU A 207 4.82 24.84 -8.30
N PRO A 208 5.42 24.71 -9.50
CA PRO A 208 5.14 25.62 -10.61
C PRO A 208 3.75 25.45 -11.21
N GLN A 209 3.10 24.31 -10.97
CA GLN A 209 1.74 24.00 -11.39
C GLN A 209 1.09 23.02 -10.41
N PRO A 210 -0.25 22.97 -10.34
CA PRO A 210 -0.95 22.03 -9.46
C PRO A 210 -0.55 20.59 -9.72
N VAL A 211 -0.24 19.85 -8.63
CA VAL A 211 0.15 18.46 -8.71
C VAL A 211 -1.08 17.57 -8.63
N THR A 212 -1.20 16.63 -9.58
CA THR A 212 -2.32 15.70 -9.69
C THR A 212 -1.83 14.25 -9.78
N ILE A 213 -2.72 13.33 -9.44
CA ILE A 213 -2.62 11.91 -9.79
C ILE A 213 -3.85 11.50 -10.58
N THR A 214 -3.68 10.64 -11.57
CA THR A 214 -4.81 10.13 -12.36
C THR A 214 -5.36 8.86 -11.74
N LEU A 215 -6.61 8.92 -11.24
CA LEU A 215 -7.36 7.79 -10.68
C LEU A 215 -8.60 7.52 -11.52
N GLY A 216 -8.80 6.28 -11.98
CA GLY A 216 -9.92 5.95 -12.86
C GLY A 216 -9.99 6.77 -14.15
N GLY A 217 -8.87 7.28 -14.64
CA GLY A 217 -8.79 8.18 -15.79
C GLY A 217 -9.10 9.65 -15.48
N ILE A 218 -9.19 10.02 -14.21
CA ILE A 218 -9.57 11.36 -13.74
C ILE A 218 -8.40 11.98 -12.98
N PRO A 219 -7.90 13.17 -13.38
CA PRO A 219 -6.92 13.91 -12.60
C PRO A 219 -7.53 14.38 -11.28
N VAL A 220 -6.88 14.02 -10.17
CA VAL A 220 -7.25 14.36 -8.80
C VAL A 220 -6.12 15.18 -8.18
N ALA A 221 -6.41 16.30 -7.56
CA ALA A 221 -5.40 17.08 -6.85
C ALA A 221 -4.71 16.21 -5.78
N PHE A 222 -3.38 16.19 -5.81
CA PHE A 222 -2.59 15.36 -4.91
C PHE A 222 -2.05 16.19 -3.75
N PRO A 223 -2.57 16.02 -2.52
CA PRO A 223 -2.04 16.71 -1.35
C PRO A 223 -0.59 16.29 -1.07
N PRO A 224 0.26 17.17 -0.51
CA PRO A 224 1.61 16.79 -0.09
C PRO A 224 1.57 15.58 0.85
N GLY A 225 2.36 14.55 0.53
CA GLY A 225 2.36 13.30 1.32
C GLY A 225 1.08 12.47 1.21
N GLY A 226 0.20 12.76 0.26
CA GLY A 226 -1.03 12.02 0.01
C GLY A 226 -0.79 10.52 -0.20
N PHE A 227 -1.81 9.71 0.13
CA PHE A 227 -1.72 8.26 -0.07
C PHE A 227 -1.90 7.90 -1.56
N LEU A 228 -1.07 6.99 -2.03
CA LEU A 228 -1.12 6.40 -3.36
C LEU A 228 -0.80 4.90 -3.24
N GLN A 229 -1.47 4.03 -4.01
CA GLN A 229 -1.11 2.61 -4.06
C GLN A 229 0.34 2.44 -4.51
N ALA A 230 1.04 1.43 -3.97
CA ALA A 230 2.50 1.31 -4.11
C ALA A 230 2.96 1.19 -5.56
N THR A 231 2.17 0.56 -6.41
CA THR A 231 2.43 0.38 -7.85
C THR A 231 1.17 0.63 -8.66
N ALA A 232 1.31 1.01 -9.93
CA ALA A 232 0.16 1.18 -10.84
C ALA A 232 -0.52 -0.16 -11.15
N GLU A 233 0.26 -1.23 -11.30
CA GLU A 233 -0.23 -2.58 -11.56
C GLU A 233 -1.02 -3.11 -10.35
N GLY A 234 -0.52 -2.88 -9.13
CA GLY A 234 -1.24 -3.24 -7.89
C GLY A 234 -2.56 -2.47 -7.75
N GLU A 235 -2.56 -1.16 -8.05
CA GLU A 235 -3.79 -0.37 -8.07
C GLU A 235 -4.79 -0.91 -9.10
N ALA A 236 -4.34 -1.18 -10.32
CA ALA A 236 -5.20 -1.72 -11.37
C ALA A 236 -5.80 -3.08 -10.97
N ALA A 237 -5.00 -3.95 -10.34
CA ALA A 237 -5.45 -5.25 -9.85
C ALA A 237 -6.51 -5.12 -8.75
N LEU A 238 -6.29 -4.23 -7.77
CA LEU A 238 -7.26 -3.95 -6.70
C LEU A 238 -8.55 -3.33 -7.24
N VAL A 239 -8.45 -2.36 -8.15
CA VAL A 239 -9.62 -1.73 -8.81
C VAL A 239 -10.41 -2.77 -9.61
N ALA A 240 -9.74 -3.65 -10.36
CA ALA A 240 -10.41 -4.72 -11.11
C ALA A 240 -11.14 -5.69 -10.17
N ALA A 241 -10.51 -6.11 -9.07
CA ALA A 241 -11.12 -6.97 -8.07
C ALA A 241 -12.33 -6.31 -7.38
N VAL A 242 -12.21 -5.03 -7.01
CA VAL A 242 -13.31 -4.26 -6.41
C VAL A 242 -14.48 -4.12 -7.39
N ARG A 243 -14.21 -3.78 -8.64
CA ARG A 243 -15.26 -3.70 -9.70
C ARG A 243 -15.99 -5.03 -9.89
N GLU A 244 -15.25 -6.14 -9.92
CA GLU A 244 -15.85 -7.48 -10.00
C GLU A 244 -16.68 -7.80 -8.76
N ALA A 245 -16.19 -7.47 -7.56
CA ALA A 245 -16.87 -7.74 -6.30
C ALA A 245 -18.19 -6.95 -6.18
N VAL A 246 -18.19 -5.69 -6.57
CA VAL A 246 -19.35 -4.80 -6.56
C VAL A 246 -20.34 -5.15 -7.68
N GLY A 247 -19.82 -5.54 -8.86
CA GLY A 247 -20.65 -5.92 -10.02
C GLY A 247 -21.48 -4.74 -10.53
N ASP A 248 -22.75 -4.99 -10.81
CA ASP A 248 -23.74 -4.07 -11.37
C ASP A 248 -24.52 -3.25 -10.33
N ALA A 249 -23.99 -3.08 -9.11
CA ALA A 249 -24.62 -2.31 -8.06
C ALA A 249 -24.90 -0.86 -8.50
N GLY A 250 -26.15 -0.42 -8.34
CA GLY A 250 -26.57 0.95 -8.70
C GLY A 250 -26.09 2.01 -7.71
N THR A 251 -25.98 1.61 -6.43
CA THR A 251 -25.53 2.46 -5.32
C THR A 251 -24.45 1.76 -4.51
N VAL A 252 -23.34 2.46 -4.27
CA VAL A 252 -22.17 1.92 -3.57
C VAL A 252 -21.73 2.87 -2.46
N ALA A 253 -21.41 2.33 -1.28
CA ALA A 253 -20.64 3.06 -0.26
C ALA A 253 -19.16 2.70 -0.39
N ASP A 254 -18.29 3.69 -0.57
CA ASP A 254 -16.83 3.57 -0.53
C ASP A 254 -16.34 4.13 0.80
N LEU A 255 -15.91 3.26 1.70
CA LEU A 255 -15.55 3.57 3.07
C LEU A 255 -14.02 3.54 3.23
N PHE A 256 -13.45 4.60 3.81
CA PHE A 256 -12.03 4.94 3.79
C PHE A 256 -11.57 5.25 2.35
N ALA A 257 -12.34 6.08 1.65
CA ALA A 257 -12.23 6.28 0.21
C ALA A 257 -10.90 6.95 -0.25
N GLY A 258 -10.16 7.58 0.65
CA GLY A 258 -8.94 8.31 0.32
C GLY A 258 -9.18 9.36 -0.77
N LEU A 259 -8.32 9.37 -1.77
CA LEU A 259 -8.44 10.25 -2.95
C LEU A 259 -9.44 9.74 -3.99
N GLY A 260 -10.12 8.61 -3.73
CA GLY A 260 -11.15 8.05 -4.60
C GLY A 260 -10.66 6.98 -5.57
N THR A 261 -9.65 6.21 -5.21
CA THR A 261 -9.13 5.11 -6.04
C THR A 261 -10.25 4.20 -6.55
N PHE A 262 -11.19 3.84 -5.68
CA PHE A 262 -12.34 3.01 -6.06
C PHE A 262 -13.53 3.86 -6.47
N ALA A 263 -13.90 4.89 -5.70
CA ALA A 263 -15.05 5.74 -5.97
C ALA A 263 -15.09 6.28 -7.40
N LEU A 264 -13.95 6.72 -7.93
CA LEU A 264 -13.85 7.28 -9.29
C LEU A 264 -13.84 6.22 -10.39
N ALA A 265 -13.57 4.96 -10.04
CA ALA A 265 -13.48 3.86 -10.99
C ALA A 265 -14.79 3.09 -11.18
N LEU A 266 -15.78 3.23 -10.27
CA LEU A 266 -16.93 2.32 -10.22
C LEU A 266 -18.04 2.65 -11.24
N GLY A 267 -18.23 3.90 -11.65
CA GLY A 267 -19.31 4.27 -12.58
C GLY A 267 -20.74 4.23 -11.99
N SER A 268 -20.89 3.83 -10.74
CA SER A 268 -22.14 3.81 -9.98
C SER A 268 -22.42 5.13 -9.27
N ARG A 269 -23.58 5.29 -8.64
CA ARG A 269 -23.75 6.35 -7.63
C ARG A 269 -23.00 5.96 -6.37
N VAL A 270 -21.99 6.76 -6.02
CA VAL A 270 -21.09 6.44 -4.91
C VAL A 270 -21.29 7.44 -3.77
N TYR A 271 -21.41 6.92 -2.56
CA TYR A 271 -21.20 7.65 -1.33
C TYR A 271 -19.80 7.32 -0.84
N ALA A 272 -18.91 8.31 -0.74
CA ALA A 272 -17.52 8.15 -0.33
C ALA A 272 -17.28 8.83 1.03
N ALA A 273 -16.89 8.05 2.03
CA ALA A 273 -16.57 8.53 3.38
C ALA A 273 -15.06 8.44 3.64
N GLU A 274 -14.46 9.56 4.09
CA GLU A 274 -13.02 9.66 4.35
C GLU A 274 -12.74 10.61 5.53
N GLY A 275 -11.73 10.26 6.35
CA GLY A 275 -11.33 11.05 7.52
C GLY A 275 -10.35 12.19 7.21
N ALA A 276 -9.60 12.10 6.12
CA ALA A 276 -8.64 13.14 5.73
C ALA A 276 -9.33 14.24 4.91
N ARG A 277 -9.38 15.46 5.46
CA ARG A 277 -10.08 16.60 4.83
C ARG A 277 -9.60 16.92 3.43
N ASP A 278 -8.28 16.91 3.22
CA ASP A 278 -7.67 17.25 1.94
C ASP A 278 -8.00 16.19 0.87
N ALA A 279 -8.03 14.91 1.25
CA ALA A 279 -8.46 13.83 0.38
C ALA A 279 -9.93 13.96 -0.02
N VAL A 280 -10.83 14.24 0.95
CA VAL A 280 -12.25 14.51 0.68
C VAL A 280 -12.43 15.68 -0.28
N PHE A 281 -11.70 16.79 -0.07
CA PHE A 281 -11.78 17.97 -0.92
C PHE A 281 -11.30 17.66 -2.34
N SER A 282 -10.18 16.96 -2.47
CA SER A 282 -9.61 16.54 -3.76
C SER A 282 -10.57 15.64 -4.54
N LEU A 283 -11.11 14.61 -3.90
CA LEU A 283 -12.09 13.68 -4.47
C LEU A 283 -13.36 14.42 -4.91
N LYS A 284 -13.93 15.26 -4.04
CA LYS A 284 -15.12 16.04 -4.33
C LYS A 284 -14.93 16.94 -5.54
N THR A 285 -13.80 17.64 -5.59
CA THR A 285 -13.49 18.55 -6.69
C THR A 285 -13.36 17.79 -8.01
N ALA A 286 -12.61 16.69 -8.03
CA ALA A 286 -12.43 15.87 -9.22
C ALA A 286 -13.75 15.28 -9.73
N ALA A 287 -14.56 14.74 -8.84
CA ALA A 287 -15.87 14.18 -9.17
C ALA A 287 -16.82 15.25 -9.75
N ASN A 288 -16.89 16.42 -9.12
CA ASN A 288 -17.73 17.53 -9.58
C ASN A 288 -17.30 18.05 -10.97
N MET A 289 -15.98 18.21 -11.19
CA MET A 289 -15.45 18.66 -12.50
C MET A 289 -15.78 17.71 -13.65
N ARG A 290 -15.99 16.43 -13.35
CA ARG A 290 -16.34 15.38 -14.31
C ARG A 290 -17.83 15.04 -14.34
N GLY A 291 -18.65 15.69 -13.50
CA GLY A 291 -20.07 15.41 -13.39
C GLY A 291 -20.39 13.99 -12.92
N LEU A 292 -19.51 13.39 -12.10
CA LEU A 292 -19.71 12.04 -11.58
C LEU A 292 -20.68 12.03 -10.41
N PRO A 293 -21.53 11.00 -10.28
CA PRO A 293 -22.49 10.88 -9.19
C PRO A 293 -21.80 10.37 -7.91
N VAL A 294 -20.77 11.08 -7.45
CA VAL A 294 -20.00 10.77 -6.23
C VAL A 294 -20.31 11.81 -5.17
N PHE A 295 -20.96 11.38 -4.10
CA PHE A 295 -21.19 12.20 -2.91
C PHE A 295 -20.11 11.92 -1.88
N THR A 296 -19.40 12.94 -1.39
CA THR A 296 -18.32 12.80 -0.44
C THR A 296 -18.69 13.33 0.93
N GLU A 297 -18.35 12.59 1.99
CA GLU A 297 -18.49 13.03 3.38
C GLU A 297 -17.14 12.99 4.10
N HIS A 298 -16.78 14.09 4.77
CA HIS A 298 -15.69 14.08 5.75
C HIS A 298 -16.18 13.39 7.02
N ARG A 299 -15.75 12.14 7.24
CA ARG A 299 -16.21 11.29 8.34
C ARG A 299 -15.11 10.40 8.87
N ASP A 300 -14.77 10.56 10.13
CA ASP A 300 -13.87 9.64 10.84
C ASP A 300 -14.66 8.35 11.16
N LEU A 301 -14.43 7.30 10.35
CA LEU A 301 -15.14 6.04 10.46
C LEU A 301 -14.74 5.19 11.68
N PHE A 302 -13.63 5.52 12.35
CA PHE A 302 -13.29 4.90 13.63
C PHE A 302 -14.12 5.46 14.79
N ARG A 303 -14.47 6.75 14.74
CA ARG A 303 -15.28 7.42 15.75
C ARG A 303 -16.76 7.41 15.44
N ARG A 304 -17.09 7.48 14.16
CA ARG A 304 -18.47 7.54 13.65
C ARG A 304 -18.66 6.58 12.48
N PRO A 305 -18.62 5.25 12.69
CA PRO A 305 -18.92 4.30 11.63
C PRO A 305 -20.33 4.55 11.08
N LEU A 306 -20.59 4.13 9.84
CA LEU A 306 -21.94 4.09 9.32
C LEU A 306 -22.75 3.07 10.11
N THR A 307 -23.96 3.47 10.53
CA THR A 307 -24.91 2.58 11.16
C THR A 307 -25.49 1.58 10.14
N THR A 308 -26.07 0.47 10.60
CA THR A 308 -26.74 -0.49 9.74
C THR A 308 -27.81 0.17 8.86
N VAL A 309 -28.61 1.12 9.42
CA VAL A 309 -29.65 1.85 8.68
C VAL A 309 -29.05 2.73 7.56
N GLU A 310 -27.88 3.33 7.78
CA GLU A 310 -27.18 4.09 6.74
C GLU A 310 -26.66 3.15 5.65
N LEU A 311 -26.08 1.99 6.04
CA LEU A 311 -25.54 0.98 5.13
C LEU A 311 -26.61 0.30 4.29
N ASP A 312 -27.80 0.10 4.82
CA ASP A 312 -28.95 -0.53 4.14
C ASP A 312 -29.45 0.26 2.91
N ARG A 313 -28.92 1.44 2.68
CA ARG A 313 -29.22 2.31 1.52
C ARG A 313 -28.40 1.98 0.28
N PHE A 314 -27.40 1.08 0.42
CA PHE A 314 -26.46 0.74 -0.63
C PHE A 314 -26.62 -0.72 -1.08
N ASP A 315 -26.50 -0.95 -2.39
CA ASP A 315 -26.53 -2.30 -2.98
C ASP A 315 -25.22 -3.04 -2.71
N ALA A 316 -24.11 -2.30 -2.69
CA ALA A 316 -22.78 -2.83 -2.42
C ALA A 316 -21.94 -1.86 -1.59
N ILE A 317 -20.91 -2.41 -0.94
CA ILE A 317 -20.00 -1.65 -0.09
C ILE A 317 -18.57 -1.98 -0.50
N VAL A 318 -17.71 -0.97 -0.55
CA VAL A 318 -16.24 -1.07 -0.62
C VAL A 318 -15.69 -0.66 0.73
N LEU A 319 -14.76 -1.43 1.26
CA LEU A 319 -14.12 -1.20 2.54
C LEU A 319 -12.60 -1.35 2.36
N ASP A 320 -11.84 -0.25 2.49
CA ASP A 320 -10.37 -0.21 2.39
C ASP A 320 -9.76 0.45 3.63
N PRO A 321 -9.83 -0.19 4.79
CA PRO A 321 -9.40 0.42 6.04
C PRO A 321 -7.88 0.45 6.17
N PRO A 322 -7.34 1.32 7.03
CA PRO A 322 -5.95 1.27 7.44
C PRO A 322 -5.57 -0.09 8.06
N ARG A 323 -4.29 -0.30 8.28
CA ARG A 323 -3.68 -1.56 8.74
C ARG A 323 -4.31 -2.20 9.99
N ALA A 324 -4.98 -1.40 10.83
CA ALA A 324 -5.69 -1.87 12.02
C ALA A 324 -6.98 -2.65 11.72
N GLY A 325 -7.49 -2.53 10.48
CA GLY A 325 -8.81 -3.04 10.08
C GLY A 325 -9.93 -2.06 10.45
N ALA A 326 -11.17 -2.50 10.37
CA ALA A 326 -12.36 -1.65 10.54
C ALA A 326 -13.37 -2.22 11.54
N ARG A 327 -12.90 -2.62 12.73
CA ARG A 327 -13.69 -3.33 13.75
C ARG A 327 -15.08 -2.71 13.98
N GLU A 328 -15.13 -1.39 14.18
CA GLU A 328 -16.36 -0.67 14.48
C GLU A 328 -17.31 -0.67 13.28
N GLN A 329 -16.80 -0.47 12.09
CA GLN A 329 -17.58 -0.48 10.86
C GLN A 329 -18.05 -1.91 10.50
N VAL A 330 -17.21 -2.91 10.71
CA VAL A 330 -17.52 -4.33 10.46
C VAL A 330 -18.67 -4.82 11.34
N ALA A 331 -18.77 -4.37 12.58
CA ALA A 331 -19.88 -4.69 13.46
C ALA A 331 -21.24 -4.26 12.88
N ALA A 332 -21.31 -3.07 12.27
CA ALA A 332 -22.52 -2.61 11.58
C ALA A 332 -22.76 -3.36 10.25
N LEU A 333 -21.67 -3.65 9.51
CA LEU A 333 -21.72 -4.42 8.26
C LEU A 333 -22.23 -5.86 8.48
N ALA A 334 -21.92 -6.46 9.63
CA ALA A 334 -22.40 -7.79 9.96
C ALA A 334 -23.93 -7.91 9.94
N SER A 335 -24.67 -6.83 10.16
CA SER A 335 -26.14 -6.80 10.23
C SER A 335 -26.81 -6.06 9.08
N THR A 336 -26.09 -5.51 8.11
CA THR A 336 -26.66 -4.76 6.96
C THR A 336 -27.41 -5.68 5.99
N ARG A 337 -28.35 -5.11 5.22
CA ARG A 337 -29.04 -5.79 4.11
C ARG A 337 -28.23 -5.76 2.80
N ALA A 338 -27.16 -4.98 2.72
CA ALA A 338 -26.29 -5.00 1.55
C ALA A 338 -25.89 -6.44 1.22
N SER A 339 -25.88 -6.79 -0.07
CA SER A 339 -25.65 -8.17 -0.50
C SER A 339 -24.24 -8.42 -1.02
N ARG A 340 -23.46 -7.36 -1.26
CA ARG A 340 -22.10 -7.41 -1.82
C ARG A 340 -21.18 -6.51 -1.01
N LEU A 341 -19.99 -7.03 -0.69
CA LEU A 341 -18.92 -6.28 -0.04
C LEU A 341 -17.59 -6.61 -0.71
N ALA A 342 -16.90 -5.59 -1.17
CA ALA A 342 -15.50 -5.65 -1.56
C ALA A 342 -14.65 -5.19 -0.37
N TYR A 343 -13.83 -6.06 0.20
CA TYR A 343 -12.92 -5.73 1.29
C TYR A 343 -11.48 -5.74 0.80
N VAL A 344 -10.82 -4.60 0.79
CA VAL A 344 -9.40 -4.45 0.48
C VAL A 344 -8.61 -4.35 1.79
N SER A 345 -7.44 -4.97 1.87
CA SER A 345 -6.64 -4.93 3.10
C SER A 345 -5.16 -5.11 2.84
N CYS A 346 -4.34 -4.32 3.53
CA CYS A 346 -2.87 -4.46 3.57
C CYS A 346 -2.37 -5.29 4.77
N ASN A 347 -3.27 -5.95 5.51
CA ASN A 347 -2.92 -6.77 6.67
C ASN A 347 -3.83 -7.99 6.77
N PRO A 348 -3.35 -9.18 6.35
CA PRO A 348 -4.14 -10.42 6.41
C PRO A 348 -4.69 -10.74 7.80
N SER A 349 -3.98 -10.41 8.87
CA SER A 349 -4.43 -10.73 10.24
C SER A 349 -5.62 -9.88 10.69
N SER A 350 -5.61 -8.56 10.40
CA SER A 350 -6.79 -7.72 10.69
C SER A 350 -7.95 -8.05 9.78
N PHE A 351 -7.68 -8.36 8.51
CA PHE A 351 -8.69 -8.84 7.55
C PHE A 351 -9.38 -10.11 8.05
N ALA A 352 -8.62 -11.15 8.44
CA ALA A 352 -9.18 -12.43 8.88
C ALA A 352 -10.03 -12.27 10.15
N ARG A 353 -9.61 -11.42 11.10
CA ARG A 353 -10.40 -11.08 12.29
C ARG A 353 -11.73 -10.42 11.90
N ASP A 354 -11.71 -9.45 11.01
CA ASP A 354 -12.89 -8.73 10.54
C ASP A 354 -13.77 -9.64 9.68
N ALA A 355 -13.19 -10.49 8.84
CA ALA A 355 -13.88 -11.51 8.05
C ALA A 355 -14.65 -12.50 8.93
N LYS A 356 -14.10 -12.89 10.09
CA LYS A 356 -14.80 -13.76 11.04
C LYS A 356 -16.11 -13.13 11.52
N VAL A 357 -16.09 -11.88 11.93
CA VAL A 357 -17.29 -11.14 12.37
C VAL A 357 -18.32 -11.03 11.23
N LEU A 358 -17.88 -10.78 10.01
CA LEU A 358 -18.75 -10.74 8.83
C LEU A 358 -19.41 -12.12 8.59
N CYS A 359 -18.61 -13.20 8.64
CA CYS A 359 -19.14 -14.56 8.42
C CYS A 359 -20.12 -14.98 9.53
N GLU A 360 -19.85 -14.66 10.78
CA GLU A 360 -20.77 -14.86 11.90
C GLU A 360 -22.07 -14.05 11.70
N GLY A 361 -22.01 -12.89 11.02
CA GLY A 361 -23.14 -12.07 10.61
C GLY A 361 -23.84 -12.54 9.34
N GLY A 362 -23.51 -13.72 8.79
CA GLY A 362 -24.16 -14.33 7.64
C GLY A 362 -23.56 -13.96 6.28
N TRP A 363 -22.41 -13.31 6.24
CA TRP A 363 -21.65 -13.15 5.00
C TRP A 363 -20.86 -14.41 4.68
N ARG A 364 -20.59 -14.64 3.38
CA ARG A 364 -19.70 -15.70 2.89
C ARG A 364 -18.61 -15.07 2.06
N ILE A 365 -17.37 -15.48 2.30
CA ILE A 365 -16.25 -15.13 1.42
C ILE A 365 -16.41 -15.92 0.12
N ASP A 366 -16.56 -15.22 -1.00
CA ASP A 366 -16.72 -15.85 -2.32
C ASP A 366 -15.36 -16.17 -2.93
N TRP A 367 -14.44 -15.21 -2.88
CA TRP A 367 -13.05 -15.37 -3.26
C TRP A 367 -12.16 -14.29 -2.64
N ILE A 368 -10.86 -14.55 -2.65
CA ILE A 368 -9.82 -13.61 -2.27
C ILE A 368 -8.79 -13.53 -3.38
N GLN A 369 -8.41 -12.30 -3.77
CA GLN A 369 -7.35 -11.99 -4.71
C GLN A 369 -6.16 -11.40 -3.96
N PRO A 370 -5.07 -12.18 -3.74
CA PRO A 370 -3.83 -11.64 -3.20
C PRO A 370 -3.12 -10.77 -4.25
N VAL A 371 -2.53 -9.65 -3.79
CA VAL A 371 -1.79 -8.70 -4.63
C VAL A 371 -0.42 -8.41 -4.02
N GLY A 372 0.65 -8.79 -4.70
CA GLY A 372 2.03 -8.59 -4.28
C GLY A 372 2.60 -7.25 -4.79
N GLN A 373 1.95 -6.12 -4.45
CA GLN A 373 2.42 -4.79 -4.87
C GLN A 373 3.66 -4.29 -4.11
N PHE A 374 4.01 -4.94 -2.99
CA PHE A 374 5.22 -4.67 -2.22
C PHE A 374 6.28 -5.74 -2.51
N ARG A 375 6.70 -5.82 -3.78
CA ARG A 375 7.60 -6.88 -4.25
C ARG A 375 8.77 -7.14 -3.31
N TRP A 376 9.03 -8.41 -3.03
CA TRP A 376 10.07 -8.93 -2.13
C TRP A 376 9.97 -8.46 -0.67
N SER A 377 8.83 -7.93 -0.27
CA SER A 377 8.54 -7.58 1.11
C SER A 377 7.61 -8.62 1.75
N THR A 378 7.61 -8.69 3.07
CA THR A 378 6.65 -9.48 3.85
C THR A 378 5.26 -8.83 3.94
N HIS A 379 5.08 -7.64 3.38
CA HIS A 379 3.78 -6.97 3.29
C HIS A 379 2.92 -7.58 2.19
N VAL A 380 1.68 -7.88 2.54
CA VAL A 380 0.71 -8.50 1.65
C VAL A 380 -0.51 -7.60 1.52
N GLU A 381 -0.96 -7.41 0.29
CA GLU A 381 -2.23 -6.77 -0.03
C GLU A 381 -3.21 -7.82 -0.55
N LEU A 382 -4.50 -7.61 -0.31
CA LEU A 382 -5.55 -8.47 -0.84
C LEU A 382 -6.82 -7.68 -1.12
N ALA A 383 -7.66 -8.19 -2.04
CA ALA A 383 -9.05 -7.81 -2.18
C ALA A 383 -9.92 -9.07 -2.03
N ALA A 384 -11.00 -8.98 -1.28
CA ALA A 384 -11.93 -10.09 -1.06
C ALA A 384 -13.35 -9.71 -1.43
N ARG A 385 -14.05 -10.62 -2.08
CA ARG A 385 -15.50 -10.52 -2.31
C ARG A 385 -16.26 -11.27 -1.23
N PHE A 386 -17.13 -10.55 -0.56
CA PHE A 386 -18.15 -11.15 0.30
C PHE A 386 -19.51 -11.02 -0.34
N VAL A 387 -20.32 -12.06 -0.17
CA VAL A 387 -21.69 -12.11 -0.64
C VAL A 387 -22.61 -12.56 0.51
N ARG A 388 -23.83 -12.03 0.52
CA ARG A 388 -24.92 -12.60 1.33
C ARG A 388 -25.76 -13.48 0.45
N PRO A 389 -26.09 -14.72 0.88
CA PRO A 389 -27.15 -15.50 0.26
C PRO A 389 -28.45 -14.68 0.27
N ALA A 390 -29.19 -14.70 -0.84
CA ALA A 390 -30.52 -14.13 -0.85
C ALA A 390 -31.32 -14.76 0.30
N GLN A 391 -31.86 -13.93 1.20
CA GLN A 391 -32.79 -14.46 2.19
C GLN A 391 -33.95 -15.06 1.42
N ALA A 392 -34.13 -16.38 1.56
CA ALA A 392 -35.34 -17.03 1.06
C ALA A 392 -36.53 -16.36 1.79
N GLY A 393 -37.30 -15.54 1.04
CA GLY A 393 -38.48 -14.88 1.52
C GLY A 393 -39.60 -15.89 1.85
#